data_b0d061083b78d51778a73c39092f64b1
#
_entry.id   b0d061083b78d51778a73c39092f64b1
#
_cell.length_a   1.000
_cell.length_b   1.000
_cell.length_c   1.000
_cell.angle_alpha   90.00
_cell.angle_beta   90.00
_cell.angle_gamma   90.00
#
_symmetry.space_group_name_H-M   'P 1'
#
loop_
_entity.id
_entity.type
_entity.pdbx_description
1 polymer ?
#
loop_
_entity_poly.entity_id
_entity_poly.type
_entity_poly.pdbx_seq_one_letter_code
_entity_poly.pdbx_strand_id
1 'polypeptide(L)'
;RPVSSAASDVYKRQAKKIDLKIDKVDLVSLVNRNDKYGEYAWSVISKIIKYASSLVPGITDKFNDIDEAMRLGFNWVKGPFEMLKEIGVDNFFAKIENFQNNKFLENLSKSKDENFYGERQLYTNIETLGKIKPKATRLEKNDSAEIYRFKDFNIVEFTTKANALDYDSMDCLKKATDKPLIIMNESMQFSAGVNLTYTMNSVS
;
A
#
# COMPACT_ATOMS: atom_id res chain seq x y z
N ARG A 1 -41.83 -2.76 1.25
CA ARG A 1 -41.12 -4.04 0.91
C ARG A 1 -40.25 -4.42 2.07
N PRO A 2 -40.24 -5.68 2.52
CA PRO A 2 -39.30 -6.10 3.51
C PRO A 2 -37.86 -5.95 2.93
N VAL A 3 -36.97 -5.32 3.69
CA VAL A 3 -35.54 -5.24 3.35
C VAL A 3 -35.05 -6.68 3.15
N SER A 4 -34.40 -6.95 2.04
CA SER A 4 -33.95 -8.30 1.72
C SER A 4 -33.13 -8.87 2.89
N SER A 5 -33.34 -10.14 3.20
CA SER A 5 -32.62 -10.83 4.28
C SER A 5 -31.11 -10.74 4.14
N ALA A 6 -30.59 -10.63 2.90
CA ALA A 6 -29.18 -10.46 2.59
C ALA A 6 -28.63 -9.10 3.09
N ALA A 7 -29.35 -7.98 2.91
CA ALA A 7 -28.92 -6.66 3.40
C ALA A 7 -28.92 -6.61 4.94
N SER A 8 -29.93 -7.23 5.58
CA SER A 8 -29.99 -7.36 7.04
C SER A 8 -28.84 -8.22 7.60
N ASP A 9 -28.44 -9.27 6.87
CA ASP A 9 -27.37 -10.18 7.27
C ASP A 9 -25.99 -9.52 7.17
N VAL A 10 -25.74 -8.71 6.13
CA VAL A 10 -24.50 -7.91 5.99
C VAL A 10 -24.39 -6.91 7.14
N TYR A 11 -25.47 -6.23 7.49
CA TYR A 11 -25.47 -5.26 8.61
C TYR A 11 -25.23 -5.95 9.96
N LYS A 12 -25.81 -7.12 10.19
CA LYS A 12 -25.61 -7.90 11.43
C LYS A 12 -24.21 -8.51 11.55
N ARG A 13 -23.49 -8.68 10.44
CA ARG A 13 -22.13 -9.23 10.40
C ARG A 13 -21.05 -8.17 10.50
N GLN A 14 -21.39 -6.90 10.65
CA GLN A 14 -20.37 -5.88 10.89
C GLN A 14 -19.62 -6.19 12.19
N ALA A 15 -18.32 -6.33 12.08
CA ALA A 15 -17.46 -6.58 13.23
C ALA A 15 -17.61 -5.44 14.25
N LYS A 16 -17.90 -5.79 15.51
CA LYS A 16 -17.91 -4.80 16.59
C LYS A 16 -16.50 -4.27 16.76
N LYS A 17 -16.38 -2.93 16.79
CA LYS A 17 -15.09 -2.31 17.13
C LYS A 17 -14.69 -2.73 18.54
N ILE A 18 -13.52 -3.32 18.66
CA ILE A 18 -12.96 -3.75 19.93
C ILE A 18 -11.94 -2.68 20.37
N ASP A 19 -12.13 -2.13 21.56
CA ASP A 19 -11.13 -1.28 22.18
C ASP A 19 -10.08 -2.18 22.85
N LEU A 20 -8.90 -2.25 22.24
CA LEU A 20 -7.81 -3.08 22.74
C LEU A 20 -7.06 -2.46 23.91
N LYS A 21 -7.40 -1.22 24.34
CA LYS A 21 -6.72 -0.47 25.40
C LYS A 21 -5.19 -0.54 25.26
N ILE A 22 -4.70 -0.23 24.07
CA ILE A 22 -3.27 -0.22 23.75
C ILE A 22 -2.84 1.24 23.70
N ASP A 23 -1.96 1.65 24.59
CA ASP A 23 -1.45 3.03 24.66
C ASP A 23 -0.62 3.38 23.42
N LYS A 24 0.07 2.38 22.86
CA LYS A 24 0.83 2.49 21.61
C LYS A 24 0.64 1.22 20.80
N VAL A 25 0.04 1.37 19.62
CA VAL A 25 -0.13 0.26 18.69
C VAL A 25 1.14 0.13 17.86
N ASP A 26 2.11 -0.63 18.35
CA ASP A 26 3.26 -1.08 17.56
C ASP A 26 3.21 -2.60 17.38
N LEU A 27 3.91 -3.08 16.36
CA LEU A 27 3.88 -4.48 15.99
C LEU A 27 4.45 -5.37 17.09
N VAL A 28 5.53 -4.94 17.73
CA VAL A 28 6.22 -5.72 18.78
C VAL A 28 5.31 -5.91 19.98
N SER A 29 4.69 -4.84 20.45
CA SER A 29 3.73 -4.90 21.56
C SER A 29 2.55 -5.82 21.23
N LEU A 30 2.05 -5.75 19.99
CA LEU A 30 0.92 -6.56 19.55
C LEU A 30 1.23 -8.05 19.54
N VAL A 31 2.33 -8.47 18.92
CA VAL A 31 2.70 -9.90 18.80
C VAL A 31 3.18 -10.51 20.12
N ASN A 32 3.53 -9.67 21.10
CA ASN A 32 3.98 -10.12 22.43
C ASN A 32 2.89 -10.10 23.49
N ARG A 33 1.64 -9.77 23.14
CA ARG A 33 0.53 -9.85 24.09
C ARG A 33 0.25 -11.29 24.51
N ASN A 34 -0.02 -11.49 25.78
CA ASN A 34 -0.40 -12.78 26.35
C ASN A 34 -1.93 -12.95 26.41
N ASP A 35 -2.60 -12.67 25.28
CA ASP A 35 -4.04 -12.85 25.14
C ASP A 35 -4.38 -13.35 23.72
N LYS A 36 -5.64 -13.71 23.51
CA LYS A 36 -6.12 -14.21 22.22
C LYS A 36 -5.85 -13.28 21.03
N TYR A 37 -5.68 -11.98 21.25
CA TYR A 37 -5.38 -11.01 20.19
C TYR A 37 -3.91 -11.06 19.78
N GLY A 38 -3.01 -11.20 20.76
CA GLY A 38 -1.59 -11.43 20.52
C GLY A 38 -1.34 -12.77 19.83
N GLU A 39 -1.99 -13.84 20.27
CA GLU A 39 -1.91 -15.16 19.65
C GLU A 39 -2.39 -15.12 18.20
N TYR A 40 -3.51 -14.44 17.94
CA TYR A 40 -4.02 -14.27 16.57
C TYR A 40 -3.06 -13.46 15.71
N ALA A 41 -2.60 -12.31 16.21
CA ALA A 41 -1.65 -11.44 15.48
C ALA A 41 -0.37 -12.20 15.14
N TRP A 42 0.21 -12.91 16.12
CA TRP A 42 1.38 -13.75 15.90
C TRP A 42 1.13 -14.82 14.85
N SER A 43 0.00 -15.54 14.95
CA SER A 43 -0.36 -16.60 13.99
C SER A 43 -0.47 -16.08 12.56
N VAL A 44 -1.00 -14.88 12.34
CA VAL A 44 -1.11 -14.28 11.00
C VAL A 44 0.25 -13.80 10.51
N ILE A 45 0.93 -12.98 11.30
CA ILE A 45 2.17 -12.31 10.89
C ILE A 45 3.30 -13.32 10.68
N SER A 46 3.45 -14.31 11.58
CA SER A 46 4.47 -15.34 11.42
C SER A 46 4.27 -16.19 10.16
N LYS A 47 3.02 -16.50 9.80
CA LYS A 47 2.71 -17.21 8.56
C LYS A 47 3.01 -16.38 7.31
N ILE A 48 2.71 -15.09 7.35
CA ILE A 48 3.02 -14.17 6.25
C ILE A 48 4.54 -14.11 6.04
N ILE A 49 5.31 -13.89 7.11
CA ILE A 49 6.78 -13.83 7.04
C ILE A 49 7.34 -15.16 6.56
N LYS A 50 6.85 -16.29 7.10
CA LYS A 50 7.28 -17.63 6.70
C LYS A 50 7.00 -17.91 5.22
N TYR A 51 5.82 -17.53 4.72
CA TYR A 51 5.48 -17.67 3.31
C TYR A 51 6.36 -16.77 2.43
N ALA A 52 6.45 -15.48 2.74
CA ALA A 52 7.29 -14.55 1.99
C ALA A 52 8.75 -15.03 1.92
N SER A 53 9.30 -15.50 3.05
CA SER A 53 10.65 -16.04 3.11
C SER A 53 10.85 -17.30 2.25
N SER A 54 9.82 -18.11 2.04
CA SER A 54 9.88 -19.29 1.18
C SER A 54 10.01 -18.96 -0.30
N LEU A 55 9.71 -17.73 -0.70
CA LEU A 55 9.85 -17.24 -2.06
C LEU A 55 11.29 -16.81 -2.40
N VAL A 56 12.15 -16.71 -1.38
CA VAL A 56 13.58 -16.38 -1.53
C VAL A 56 14.40 -17.66 -1.47
N PRO A 57 15.28 -17.94 -2.46
CA PRO A 57 15.56 -17.18 -3.67
C PRO A 57 14.69 -17.59 -4.89
N GLY A 58 13.71 -18.45 -4.72
CA GLY A 58 12.98 -19.09 -5.83
C GLY A 58 12.26 -18.14 -6.79
N ILE A 59 11.73 -17.03 -6.28
CA ILE A 59 11.04 -15.99 -7.07
C ILE A 59 11.94 -14.78 -7.25
N THR A 60 12.65 -14.37 -6.20
CA THR A 60 13.62 -13.27 -6.22
C THR A 60 14.74 -13.56 -5.23
N ASP A 61 15.96 -13.18 -5.59
CA ASP A 61 17.12 -13.21 -4.67
C ASP A 61 17.09 -12.03 -3.68
N LYS A 62 16.27 -11.01 -3.96
CA LYS A 62 16.18 -9.79 -3.18
C LYS A 62 14.86 -9.75 -2.39
N PHE A 63 14.90 -10.13 -1.14
CA PHE A 63 13.70 -10.11 -0.29
C PHE A 63 13.01 -8.74 -0.20
N ASN A 64 13.75 -7.64 -0.39
CA ASN A 64 13.21 -6.28 -0.44
C ASN A 64 12.19 -6.08 -1.58
N ASP A 65 12.34 -6.82 -2.70
CA ASP A 65 11.39 -6.74 -3.82
C ASP A 65 10.00 -7.26 -3.40
N ILE A 66 9.96 -8.23 -2.50
CA ILE A 66 8.69 -8.76 -1.95
C ILE A 66 8.03 -7.69 -1.08
N ASP A 67 8.79 -7.01 -0.23
CA ASP A 67 8.27 -5.90 0.58
C ASP A 67 7.73 -4.77 -0.30
N GLU A 68 8.45 -4.44 -1.36
CA GLU A 68 8.05 -3.40 -2.31
C GLU A 68 6.77 -3.80 -3.06
N ALA A 69 6.66 -5.07 -3.49
CA ALA A 69 5.47 -5.59 -4.13
C ALA A 69 4.24 -5.50 -3.22
N MET A 70 4.40 -5.80 -1.93
CA MET A 70 3.30 -5.70 -0.96
C MET A 70 2.90 -4.24 -0.71
N ARG A 71 3.85 -3.32 -0.65
CA ARG A 71 3.55 -1.89 -0.48
C ARG A 71 2.89 -1.29 -1.72
N LEU A 72 3.45 -1.53 -2.90
CA LEU A 72 2.95 -0.94 -4.15
C LEU A 72 1.69 -1.63 -4.67
N GLY A 73 1.60 -2.96 -4.55
CA GLY A 73 0.48 -3.73 -5.06
C GLY A 73 -0.73 -3.79 -4.14
N PHE A 74 -0.51 -3.75 -2.82
CA PHE A 74 -1.56 -3.93 -1.81
C PHE A 74 -1.67 -2.78 -0.82
N ASN A 75 -0.91 -1.71 -1.02
CA ASN A 75 -0.91 -0.52 -0.17
C ASN A 75 -0.58 -0.83 1.31
N TRP A 76 0.28 -1.80 1.54
CA TRP A 76 0.73 -2.12 2.89
C TRP A 76 1.68 -1.04 3.41
N VAL A 77 1.59 -0.73 4.70
CA VAL A 77 2.49 0.21 5.37
C VAL A 77 3.90 -0.38 5.48
N LYS A 78 3.98 -1.69 5.77
CA LYS A 78 5.23 -2.45 5.92
C LYS A 78 5.12 -3.77 5.19
N GLY A 79 6.19 -4.17 4.52
CA GLY A 79 6.29 -5.50 3.94
C GLY A 79 6.67 -6.57 4.97
N PRO A 80 6.62 -7.86 4.59
CA PRO A 80 6.89 -8.98 5.49
C PRO A 80 8.26 -8.95 6.17
N PHE A 81 9.30 -8.56 5.44
CA PHE A 81 10.66 -8.52 5.99
C PHE A 81 10.92 -7.26 6.83
N GLU A 82 10.24 -6.15 6.52
CA GLU A 82 10.20 -4.98 7.41
C GLU A 82 9.53 -5.32 8.75
N MET A 83 8.45 -6.12 8.71
CA MET A 83 7.81 -6.63 9.93
C MET A 83 8.75 -7.54 10.71
N LEU A 84 9.49 -8.44 10.04
CA LEU A 84 10.48 -9.30 10.68
C LEU A 84 11.58 -8.48 11.37
N LYS A 85 12.12 -7.46 10.68
CA LYS A 85 13.11 -6.53 11.26
C LYS A 85 12.58 -5.83 12.50
N GLU A 86 11.34 -5.36 12.47
CA GLU A 86 10.72 -4.65 13.61
C GLU A 86 10.50 -5.57 14.81
N ILE A 87 10.07 -6.82 14.56
CA ILE A 87 9.91 -7.84 15.62
C ILE A 87 11.26 -8.17 16.26
N GLY A 88 12.32 -8.14 15.48
CA GLY A 88 13.67 -8.58 15.85
C GLY A 88 13.89 -10.05 15.56
N VAL A 89 15.09 -10.39 15.08
CA VAL A 89 15.47 -11.75 14.65
C VAL A 89 15.37 -12.73 15.83
N ASP A 90 15.98 -12.39 16.97
CA ASP A 90 15.94 -13.23 18.15
C ASP A 90 14.53 -13.44 18.69
N ASN A 91 13.71 -12.38 18.76
CA ASN A 91 12.31 -12.46 19.19
C ASN A 91 11.46 -13.33 18.26
N PHE A 92 11.70 -13.22 16.96
CA PHE A 92 10.98 -14.01 15.96
C PHE A 92 11.31 -15.50 16.11
N PHE A 93 12.62 -15.84 16.19
CA PHE A 93 13.04 -17.25 16.30
C PHE A 93 12.74 -17.87 17.67
N ALA A 94 12.55 -17.08 18.71
CA ALA A 94 12.08 -17.58 20.01
C ALA A 94 10.63 -18.13 19.97
N LYS A 95 9.84 -17.74 18.97
CA LYS A 95 8.41 -18.08 18.88
C LYS A 95 8.02 -18.86 17.65
N ILE A 96 8.81 -18.78 16.53
CA ILE A 96 8.45 -19.44 15.27
C ILE A 96 8.77 -20.93 15.35
N GLU A 97 7.86 -21.75 14.86
CA GLU A 97 8.02 -23.19 14.75
C GLU A 97 8.09 -23.65 13.29
N ASN A 98 8.68 -24.81 13.05
CA ASN A 98 8.65 -25.51 11.76
C ASN A 98 9.13 -24.66 10.56
N PHE A 99 10.31 -24.04 10.66
CA PHE A 99 10.93 -23.23 9.60
C PHE A 99 12.09 -23.93 8.89
N GLN A 100 12.41 -25.17 9.24
CA GLN A 100 13.60 -25.91 8.82
C GLN A 100 13.67 -26.18 7.31
N ASN A 101 12.56 -26.07 6.59
CA ASN A 101 12.52 -26.20 5.13
C ASN A 101 12.56 -24.83 4.40
N ASN A 102 12.85 -23.76 5.13
CA ASN A 102 12.89 -22.41 4.60
C ASN A 102 14.34 -21.90 4.61
N LYS A 103 15.00 -21.97 3.45
CA LYS A 103 16.43 -21.62 3.34
C LYS A 103 16.78 -20.23 3.86
N PHE A 104 15.93 -19.24 3.59
CA PHE A 104 16.16 -17.88 4.08
C PHE A 104 16.13 -17.84 5.61
N LEU A 105 15.09 -18.38 6.22
CA LEU A 105 14.95 -18.40 7.68
C LEU A 105 16.03 -19.27 8.36
N GLU A 106 16.40 -20.40 7.75
CA GLU A 106 17.51 -21.21 8.26
C GLU A 106 18.83 -20.45 8.29
N ASN A 107 19.14 -19.74 7.21
CA ASN A 107 20.37 -18.94 7.14
C ASN A 107 20.33 -17.79 8.14
N LEU A 108 19.20 -17.08 8.23
CA LEU A 108 19.02 -15.99 9.18
C LEU A 108 19.12 -16.46 10.64
N SER A 109 18.55 -17.62 10.97
CA SER A 109 18.62 -18.20 12.33
C SER A 109 20.05 -18.59 12.73
N LYS A 110 20.87 -18.98 11.77
CA LYS A 110 22.30 -19.31 12.00
C LYS A 110 23.17 -18.07 12.14
N SER A 111 22.95 -17.06 11.29
CA SER A 111 23.72 -15.81 11.30
C SER A 111 23.35 -14.90 12.46
N LYS A 112 22.10 -14.96 12.93
CA LYS A 112 21.52 -14.05 13.93
C LYS A 112 21.75 -12.57 13.59
N ASP A 113 21.71 -12.25 12.30
CA ASP A 113 21.98 -10.91 11.81
C ASP A 113 20.76 -10.01 12.01
N GLU A 114 20.73 -9.23 13.08
CA GLU A 114 19.69 -8.24 13.35
C GLU A 114 19.66 -7.10 12.32
N ASN A 115 20.75 -6.92 11.57
CA ASN A 115 20.85 -5.90 10.52
C ASN A 115 20.66 -6.47 9.11
N PHE A 116 20.13 -7.70 8.97
CA PHE A 116 19.95 -8.38 7.68
C PHE A 116 19.20 -7.53 6.65
N TYR A 117 18.30 -6.68 7.10
CA TYR A 117 17.49 -5.82 6.23
C TYR A 117 18.27 -4.60 5.71
N GLY A 118 19.32 -4.17 6.44
CA GLY A 118 20.04 -2.94 6.14
C GLY A 118 19.17 -1.67 6.26
N GLU A 119 19.64 -0.60 5.66
CA GLU A 119 18.84 0.61 5.48
C GLU A 119 17.96 0.45 4.24
N ARG A 120 16.69 0.84 4.34
CA ARG A 120 15.80 0.88 3.19
C ARG A 120 16.40 1.85 2.16
N GLN A 121 16.78 1.33 1.01
CA GLN A 121 17.07 2.17 -0.15
C GLN A 121 15.73 2.75 -0.64
N LEU A 122 15.35 3.89 -0.10
CA LEU A 122 14.32 4.72 -0.71
C LEU A 122 14.81 5.06 -2.11
N TYR A 123 13.97 4.90 -3.11
CA TYR A 123 14.25 5.44 -4.44
C TYR A 123 14.37 6.97 -4.31
N THR A 124 15.56 7.44 -3.99
CA THR A 124 15.84 8.87 -3.72
C THR A 124 15.66 9.74 -4.97
N ASN A 125 15.63 9.12 -6.15
CA ASN A 125 15.50 9.77 -7.45
C ASN A 125 14.09 9.71 -8.05
N ILE A 126 13.06 9.33 -7.28
CA ILE A 126 11.68 9.39 -7.78
C ILE A 126 11.31 10.87 -7.98
N GLU A 127 10.99 11.23 -9.21
CA GLU A 127 10.38 12.50 -9.53
C GLU A 127 8.91 12.45 -9.11
N THR A 128 8.61 13.15 -8.02
CA THR A 128 7.22 13.30 -7.53
C THR A 128 6.59 14.53 -8.17
N LEU A 129 5.26 14.59 -8.19
CA LEU A 129 4.52 15.73 -8.72
C LEU A 129 4.89 17.02 -7.96
N GLY A 130 5.05 16.94 -6.63
CA GLY A 130 5.51 18.06 -5.80
C GLY A 130 6.91 18.59 -6.17
N LYS A 131 7.81 17.73 -6.68
CA LYS A 131 9.13 18.15 -7.19
C LYS A 131 9.06 18.71 -8.61
N ILE A 132 8.09 18.26 -9.41
CA ILE A 132 7.94 18.65 -10.81
C ILE A 132 7.19 19.98 -10.94
N LYS A 133 6.07 20.16 -10.23
CA LYS A 133 5.20 21.35 -10.33
C LYS A 133 5.95 22.67 -10.25
N PRO A 134 6.91 22.90 -9.33
CA PRO A 134 7.66 24.15 -9.29
C PRO A 134 8.52 24.44 -10.51
N LYS A 135 8.84 23.41 -11.30
CA LYS A 135 9.68 23.46 -12.50
C LYS A 135 8.87 23.36 -13.80
N ALA A 136 7.58 23.13 -13.71
CA ALA A 136 6.67 22.94 -14.83
C ALA A 136 5.85 24.19 -15.10
N THR A 137 5.39 24.35 -16.34
CA THR A 137 4.46 25.42 -16.71
C THR A 137 3.04 24.86 -16.69
N ARG A 138 2.16 25.43 -15.86
CA ARG A 138 0.74 25.06 -15.88
C ARG A 138 0.10 25.63 -17.13
N LEU A 139 -0.44 24.76 -17.98
CA LEU A 139 -1.09 25.11 -19.23
C LEU A 139 -2.58 25.37 -19.04
N GLU A 140 -3.25 24.53 -18.29
CA GLU A 140 -4.69 24.62 -18.06
C GLU A 140 -5.07 24.09 -16.68
N LYS A 141 -6.19 24.56 -16.17
CA LYS A 141 -6.82 24.09 -14.94
C LYS A 141 -8.32 24.23 -15.09
N ASN A 142 -9.06 23.17 -14.75
CA ASN A 142 -10.49 23.22 -14.49
C ASN A 142 -10.79 22.68 -13.06
N ASP A 143 -12.05 22.44 -12.74
CA ASP A 143 -12.44 21.97 -11.40
C ASP A 143 -12.02 20.53 -11.10
N SER A 144 -11.66 19.75 -12.11
CA SER A 144 -11.41 18.31 -12.01
C SER A 144 -9.99 17.89 -12.34
N ALA A 145 -9.20 18.72 -13.04
CA ALA A 145 -7.83 18.40 -13.42
C ALA A 145 -6.98 19.63 -13.72
N GLU A 146 -5.66 19.44 -13.69
CA GLU A 146 -4.65 20.42 -14.09
C GLU A 146 -3.72 19.80 -15.12
N ILE A 147 -3.31 20.59 -16.14
CA ILE A 147 -2.34 20.20 -17.16
C ILE A 147 -1.07 21.01 -16.95
N TYR A 148 0.07 20.32 -16.91
CA TYR A 148 1.39 20.92 -16.82
C TYR A 148 2.26 20.52 -18.02
N ARG A 149 3.08 21.45 -18.52
CA ARG A 149 4.18 21.17 -19.44
C ARG A 149 5.48 21.05 -18.64
N PHE A 150 6.13 19.89 -18.76
CA PHE A 150 7.45 19.67 -18.19
C PHE A 150 8.36 19.01 -19.21
N LYS A 151 9.43 19.71 -19.60
CA LYS A 151 10.30 19.29 -20.71
C LYS A 151 9.48 19.03 -21.99
N ASP A 152 9.60 17.86 -22.57
CA ASP A 152 8.98 17.49 -23.86
C ASP A 152 7.65 16.73 -23.70
N PHE A 153 7.08 16.68 -22.48
CA PHE A 153 5.84 15.97 -22.21
C PHE A 153 4.84 16.80 -21.39
N ASN A 154 3.60 16.39 -21.45
CA ASN A 154 2.55 16.91 -20.62
C ASN A 154 2.32 16.01 -19.41
N ILE A 155 1.91 16.61 -18.32
CA ILE A 155 1.46 15.92 -17.12
C ILE A 155 0.01 16.36 -16.86
N VAL A 156 -0.86 15.39 -16.60
CA VAL A 156 -2.22 15.63 -16.11
C VAL A 156 -2.33 15.10 -14.70
N GLU A 157 -2.81 15.95 -13.79
CA GLU A 157 -3.15 15.61 -12.41
C GLU A 157 -4.66 15.76 -12.24
N PHE A 158 -5.31 14.74 -11.69
CA PHE A 158 -6.71 14.82 -11.28
C PHE A 158 -6.81 15.46 -9.90
N THR A 159 -7.72 16.42 -9.74
CA THR A 159 -7.86 17.22 -8.51
C THR A 159 -9.23 17.06 -7.84
N THR A 160 -10.09 16.20 -8.35
CA THR A 160 -11.37 15.85 -7.75
C THR A 160 -11.19 15.11 -6.42
N LYS A 161 -12.26 14.99 -5.63
CA LYS A 161 -12.23 14.15 -4.43
C LYS A 161 -11.85 12.71 -4.80
N ALA A 162 -10.78 12.20 -4.15
CA ALA A 162 -10.21 10.88 -4.40
C ALA A 162 -9.79 10.65 -5.86
N ASN A 163 -9.46 11.72 -6.59
CA ASN A 163 -9.07 11.70 -8.01
C ASN A 163 -10.08 10.97 -8.89
N ALA A 164 -11.38 11.10 -8.58
CA ALA A 164 -12.46 10.49 -9.34
C ALA A 164 -12.57 11.14 -10.73
N LEU A 165 -12.88 10.31 -11.73
CA LEU A 165 -12.93 10.71 -13.13
C LEU A 165 -14.32 11.23 -13.51
N ASP A 166 -14.37 12.36 -14.19
CA ASP A 166 -15.57 12.98 -14.76
C ASP A 166 -15.29 13.54 -16.16
N TYR A 167 -16.26 14.22 -16.74
CA TYR A 167 -16.13 14.79 -18.07
C TYR A 167 -14.97 15.79 -18.16
N ASP A 168 -14.84 16.67 -17.17
CA ASP A 168 -13.83 17.74 -17.17
C ASP A 168 -12.42 17.18 -17.05
N SER A 169 -12.22 16.12 -16.26
CA SER A 169 -10.95 15.40 -16.19
C SER A 169 -10.59 14.72 -17.52
N MET A 170 -11.60 14.15 -18.22
CA MET A 170 -11.42 13.55 -19.54
C MET A 170 -11.14 14.60 -20.62
N ASP A 171 -11.76 15.79 -20.55
CA ASP A 171 -11.48 16.90 -21.44
C ASP A 171 -10.01 17.38 -21.30
N CYS A 172 -9.53 17.52 -20.06
CA CYS A 172 -8.12 17.80 -19.83
C CYS A 172 -7.19 16.73 -20.42
N LEU A 173 -7.52 15.45 -20.29
CA LEU A 173 -6.73 14.38 -20.90
C LEU A 173 -6.69 14.53 -22.43
N LYS A 174 -7.83 14.81 -23.07
CA LYS A 174 -7.90 15.05 -24.53
C LYS A 174 -7.00 16.20 -24.96
N LYS A 175 -7.09 17.33 -24.25
CA LYS A 175 -6.30 18.54 -24.57
C LYS A 175 -4.80 18.33 -24.39
N ALA A 176 -4.40 17.44 -23.49
CA ALA A 176 -2.99 17.18 -23.18
C ALA A 176 -2.30 16.24 -24.16
N THR A 177 -2.98 15.74 -25.21
CA THR A 177 -2.45 14.73 -26.13
C THR A 177 -1.59 15.30 -27.26
N ASP A 178 -1.35 16.60 -27.32
CA ASP A 178 -0.44 17.25 -28.29
C ASP A 178 1.04 16.87 -28.08
N LYS A 179 1.37 16.30 -26.93
CA LYS A 179 2.69 15.79 -26.54
C LYS A 179 2.57 14.43 -25.86
N PRO A 180 3.68 13.69 -25.67
CA PRO A 180 3.69 12.54 -24.81
C PRO A 180 3.11 12.89 -23.44
N LEU A 181 2.19 12.05 -22.94
CA LEU A 181 1.38 12.34 -21.77
C LEU A 181 1.73 11.40 -20.60
N ILE A 182 1.90 11.98 -19.43
CA ILE A 182 2.03 11.26 -18.16
C ILE A 182 0.86 11.67 -17.27
N ILE A 183 0.16 10.69 -16.69
CA ILE A 183 -0.85 10.95 -15.68
C ILE A 183 -0.19 10.70 -14.31
N MET A 184 -0.18 11.71 -13.44
CA MET A 184 0.42 11.63 -12.11
C MET A 184 -0.54 12.16 -11.05
N ASN A 185 -0.76 11.39 -10.01
CA ASN A 185 -1.52 11.81 -8.84
C ASN A 185 -0.72 11.50 -7.56
N GLU A 186 -0.65 12.47 -6.64
CA GLU A 186 -0.02 12.29 -5.32
C GLU A 186 -1.11 12.23 -4.25
N SER A 187 -1.68 11.06 -4.05
CA SER A 187 -2.61 10.80 -2.96
C SER A 187 -2.51 9.34 -2.53
N MET A 188 -3.24 8.95 -1.50
CA MET A 188 -3.28 7.55 -1.04
C MET A 188 -3.74 6.57 -2.12
N GLN A 189 -4.43 7.05 -3.15
CA GLN A 189 -4.90 6.25 -4.28
C GLN A 189 -4.74 7.05 -5.57
N PHE A 190 -4.40 6.36 -6.65
CA PHE A 190 -4.22 6.99 -7.96
C PHE A 190 -5.54 7.60 -8.46
N SER A 191 -6.64 6.85 -8.41
CA SER A 191 -7.99 7.29 -8.73
C SER A 191 -9.02 6.34 -8.10
N ALA A 192 -10.15 6.87 -7.63
CA ALA A 192 -11.30 6.08 -7.19
C ALA A 192 -12.17 5.56 -8.36
N GLY A 193 -11.78 5.84 -9.61
CA GLY A 193 -12.58 5.52 -10.79
C GLY A 193 -13.60 6.60 -11.13
N VAL A 194 -14.70 6.22 -11.77
CA VAL A 194 -15.70 7.17 -12.27
C VAL A 194 -16.46 7.87 -11.14
N ASN A 195 -16.65 9.18 -11.27
CA ASN A 195 -17.47 9.98 -10.37
C ASN A 195 -18.96 9.63 -10.54
N LEU A 196 -19.47 8.78 -9.64
CA LEU A 196 -20.85 8.27 -9.71
C LEU A 196 -21.90 9.39 -9.60
N THR A 197 -21.64 10.43 -8.80
CA THR A 197 -22.57 11.56 -8.67
C THR A 197 -22.74 12.29 -10.00
N TYR A 198 -21.65 12.47 -10.71
CA TYR A 198 -21.66 13.08 -12.04
C TYR A 198 -22.43 12.21 -13.04
N THR A 199 -22.14 10.91 -13.07
CA THR A 199 -22.81 9.96 -13.99
C THR A 199 -24.32 9.90 -13.74
N MET A 200 -24.76 9.89 -12.49
CA MET A 200 -26.20 9.88 -12.15
C MET A 200 -26.91 11.14 -12.61
N ASN A 201 -26.27 12.30 -12.48
CA ASN A 201 -26.86 13.58 -12.93
C ASN A 201 -26.88 13.74 -14.47
N SER A 202 -26.06 12.97 -15.20
CA SER A 202 -26.00 13.03 -16.67
C SER A 202 -27.02 12.12 -17.35
N VAL A 203 -27.69 11.24 -16.61
CA VAL A 203 -28.69 10.25 -17.11
C VAL A 203 -30.14 10.69 -16.79
N SER A 204 -30.32 11.76 -16.03
CA SER A 204 -31.61 12.39 -15.75
C SER A 204 -31.92 13.51 -16.73
#